data_a6f0796fcb6ec28e451af12511aa30d4
#
_entry.id   a6f0796fcb6ec28e451af12511aa30d4
#
_cell.length_a   1.000
_cell.length_b   1.000
_cell.length_c   1.000
_cell.angle_alpha   90.00
_cell.angle_beta   90.00
_cell.angle_gamma   90.00
#
_symmetry.space_group_name_H-M   'P 1'
#
loop_
_entity.id
_entity.type
_entity.pdbx_description
1 polymer ?
#
loop_
_entity_poly.entity_id
_entity_poly.type
_entity_poly.pdbx_seq_one_letter_code
_entity_poly.pdbx_strand_id
1 'polypeptide(L)'
;YAIGYSAEQMDSIVRTQDWTYLLSDRTPRSDKNMSEREIDEKYVLSVPFSKISIKEVTGGLIKGQNIYNMFNQLTLGYHDSIDFNKLPIPYACVAEDIATGTEVVFHSGKLATAMRASMAIPGVFTPVRLNNMVLVDGGTVNNYPVDVAKEMGADIIIGIDVQNDLKPSDKLESTGDILGQLINLMGKEQYKKNLNETDTY
;
A
#
# COMPACT_ATOMS: atom_id res chain seq x y z
N TYR A 1 9.05 -9.07 9.45
CA TYR A 1 8.82 -9.98 10.56
C TYR A 1 8.24 -11.32 10.10
N ALA A 2 7.09 -11.34 9.46
CA ALA A 2 6.36 -12.57 9.11
C ALA A 2 7.22 -13.65 8.42
N ILE A 3 8.21 -13.24 7.63
CA ILE A 3 9.13 -14.12 6.89
C ILE A 3 10.51 -14.26 7.57
N GLY A 4 10.68 -13.80 8.81
CA GLY A 4 11.86 -14.04 9.62
C GLY A 4 12.86 -12.89 9.74
N TYR A 5 12.59 -11.70 9.19
CA TYR A 5 13.44 -10.52 9.43
C TYR A 5 13.38 -10.08 10.90
N SER A 6 14.54 -9.80 11.52
CA SER A 6 14.59 -9.19 12.86
C SER A 6 14.23 -7.72 12.85
N ALA A 7 13.97 -7.14 14.03
CA ALA A 7 13.68 -5.72 14.18
C ALA A 7 14.83 -4.84 13.66
N GLU A 8 16.08 -5.21 13.95
CA GLU A 8 17.28 -4.51 13.52
C GLU A 8 17.46 -4.55 12.00
N GLN A 9 17.15 -5.74 11.40
CA GLN A 9 17.17 -5.86 9.94
C GLN A 9 16.11 -5.00 9.28
N MET A 10 14.89 -4.96 9.83
CA MET A 10 13.81 -4.12 9.33
C MET A 10 14.16 -2.63 9.45
N ASP A 11 14.69 -2.18 10.60
CA ASP A 11 15.14 -0.79 10.80
C ASP A 11 16.24 -0.43 9.79
N SER A 12 17.22 -1.31 9.59
CA SER A 12 18.28 -1.11 8.60
C SER A 12 17.72 -1.00 7.18
N ILE A 13 16.80 -1.90 6.78
CA ILE A 13 16.15 -1.85 5.47
C ILE A 13 15.45 -0.50 5.28
N VAL A 14 14.64 -0.06 6.25
CA VAL A 14 13.88 1.19 6.14
C VAL A 14 14.80 2.40 6.03
N ARG A 15 15.90 2.46 6.80
CA ARG A 15 16.84 3.59 6.83
C ARG A 15 17.75 3.68 5.60
N THR A 16 18.02 2.55 4.95
CA THR A 16 18.95 2.50 3.81
C THR A 16 18.27 2.69 2.45
N GLN A 17 16.93 2.70 2.42
CA GLN A 17 16.20 2.88 1.16
C GLN A 17 16.21 4.34 0.67
N ASP A 18 16.33 4.52 -0.63
CA ASP A 18 16.00 5.78 -1.29
C ASP A 18 14.47 5.88 -1.49
N TRP A 19 13.80 6.43 -0.49
CA TRP A 19 12.35 6.60 -0.52
C TRP A 19 11.87 7.51 -1.64
N THR A 20 12.68 8.51 -2.05
CA THR A 20 12.35 9.39 -3.17
C THR A 20 12.27 8.59 -4.48
N TYR A 21 13.21 7.66 -4.67
CA TYR A 21 13.19 6.75 -5.81
C TYR A 21 12.02 5.75 -5.73
N LEU A 22 11.84 5.09 -4.56
CA LEU A 22 10.82 4.06 -4.37
C LEU A 22 9.40 4.61 -4.55
N LEU A 23 9.16 5.83 -4.08
CA LEU A 23 7.87 6.54 -4.19
C LEU A 23 7.77 7.35 -5.49
N SER A 24 8.50 6.98 -6.52
CA SER A 24 8.43 7.58 -7.85
C SER A 24 8.31 6.49 -8.92
N ASP A 25 7.91 6.89 -10.12
CA ASP A 25 7.91 6.02 -11.30
C ASP A 25 9.19 6.15 -12.13
N ARG A 26 10.25 6.70 -11.54
CA ARG A 26 11.52 6.90 -12.23
C ARG A 26 12.22 5.57 -12.45
N THR A 27 12.64 5.32 -13.68
CA THR A 27 13.53 4.22 -14.02
C THR A 27 14.97 4.70 -13.92
N PRO A 28 15.87 3.97 -13.23
CA PRO A 28 17.29 4.32 -13.20
C PRO A 28 17.86 4.47 -14.62
N ARG A 29 18.79 5.41 -14.79
CA ARG A 29 19.42 5.64 -16.10
C ARG A 29 20.12 4.39 -16.63
N SER A 30 20.64 3.54 -15.74
CA SER A 30 21.25 2.24 -16.09
C SER A 30 20.30 1.31 -16.83
N ASP A 31 19.00 1.37 -16.48
CA ASP A 31 17.98 0.44 -16.94
C ASP A 31 17.21 0.96 -18.17
N LYS A 32 17.53 2.19 -18.61
CA LYS A 32 16.96 2.81 -19.81
C LYS A 32 17.78 2.45 -21.04
N ASN A 33 17.09 2.17 -22.14
CA ASN A 33 17.75 2.02 -23.44
C ASN A 33 18.30 3.36 -23.97
N MET A 34 19.16 3.33 -25.00
CA MET A 34 19.81 4.52 -25.55
C MET A 34 18.81 5.58 -26.01
N SER A 35 17.75 5.17 -26.69
CA SER A 35 16.71 6.08 -27.19
C SER A 35 15.93 6.78 -26.07
N GLU A 36 15.63 6.07 -24.98
CA GLU A 36 14.95 6.63 -23.81
C GLU A 36 15.86 7.62 -23.06
N ARG A 37 17.18 7.35 -23.01
CA ARG A 37 18.16 8.27 -22.42
C ARG A 37 18.26 9.57 -23.21
N GLU A 38 18.27 9.50 -24.53
CA GLU A 38 18.31 10.68 -25.42
C GLU A 38 17.04 11.54 -25.30
N ILE A 39 15.88 10.92 -25.15
CA ILE A 39 14.60 11.62 -24.95
C ILE A 39 14.60 12.36 -23.61
N ASP A 40 15.03 11.73 -22.53
CA ASP A 40 15.10 12.35 -21.21
C ASP A 40 16.09 13.52 -21.15
N GLU A 41 17.17 13.47 -21.93
CA GLU A 41 18.15 14.57 -22.02
C GLU A 41 17.63 15.76 -22.84
N LYS A 42 16.73 15.50 -23.77
CA LYS A 42 16.21 16.51 -24.69
C LYS A 42 15.02 17.28 -24.12
N TYR A 43 14.26 16.68 -23.21
CA TYR A 43 13.02 17.28 -22.69
C TYR A 43 12.99 17.24 -21.17
N VAL A 44 13.04 18.42 -20.56
CA VAL A 44 12.89 18.61 -19.10
C VAL A 44 11.47 18.29 -18.64
N LEU A 45 10.50 18.31 -19.55
CA LEU A 45 9.10 17.94 -19.36
C LEU A 45 8.61 17.21 -20.62
N SER A 46 8.56 15.89 -20.57
CA SER A 46 7.84 15.11 -21.59
C SER A 46 6.44 14.77 -21.07
N VAL A 47 5.46 15.55 -21.49
CA VAL A 47 4.07 15.12 -21.37
C VAL A 47 3.76 14.34 -22.65
N PRO A 48 3.50 13.03 -22.59
CA PRO A 48 3.13 12.27 -23.78
C PRO A 48 1.73 12.71 -24.22
N PHE A 49 1.66 13.61 -25.19
CA PHE A 49 0.41 14.14 -25.75
C PHE A 49 -0.41 13.08 -26.52
N SER A 50 0.15 11.92 -26.80
CA SER A 50 -0.43 10.99 -27.76
C SER A 50 -1.52 10.06 -27.22
N LYS A 51 -1.82 10.02 -25.95
CA LYS A 51 -2.96 9.26 -25.37
C LYS A 51 -3.25 9.65 -23.92
N ILE A 52 -3.62 10.90 -23.68
CA ILE A 52 -4.36 11.20 -22.45
C ILE A 52 -5.80 10.73 -22.66
N SER A 53 -6.02 9.43 -22.53
CA SER A 53 -7.36 8.94 -22.30
C SER A 53 -7.72 9.34 -20.87
N ILE A 54 -8.85 10.03 -20.71
CA ILE A 54 -9.41 10.38 -19.39
C ILE A 54 -9.50 9.14 -18.47
N LYS A 55 -9.51 7.94 -19.03
CA LYS A 55 -9.43 6.65 -18.30
C LYS A 55 -8.08 6.39 -17.60
N GLU A 56 -6.99 7.04 -18.03
CA GLU A 56 -5.67 6.87 -17.39
C GLU A 56 -5.39 7.89 -16.30
N VAL A 57 -6.13 8.98 -16.24
CA VAL A 57 -6.00 10.03 -15.21
C VAL A 57 -6.66 9.62 -13.88
N THR A 58 -7.49 8.57 -13.89
CA THR A 58 -8.27 8.13 -12.70
C THR A 58 -7.56 7.13 -11.80
N GLY A 59 -6.32 6.77 -12.05
CA GLY A 59 -5.61 5.80 -11.24
C GLY A 59 -4.33 6.37 -10.65
N GLY A 60 -4.32 6.95 -9.48
CA GLY A 60 -3.14 7.32 -8.70
C GLY A 60 -1.97 8.01 -9.45
N LEU A 61 -1.22 8.85 -8.77
CA LEU A 61 -0.09 9.58 -9.36
C LEU A 61 1.14 8.69 -9.59
N ILE A 62 1.27 7.59 -8.83
CA ILE A 62 2.43 6.71 -8.79
C ILE A 62 2.00 5.28 -9.13
N LYS A 63 2.62 4.66 -10.13
CA LYS A 63 2.37 3.24 -10.48
C LYS A 63 2.84 2.31 -9.37
N GLY A 64 3.90 2.70 -8.64
CA GLY A 64 4.45 1.97 -7.52
C GLY A 64 5.26 0.73 -7.94
N GLN A 65 5.80 0.71 -9.16
CA GLN A 65 6.59 -0.42 -9.65
C GLN A 65 7.89 -0.58 -8.86
N ASN A 66 8.55 0.53 -8.49
CA ASN A 66 9.80 0.48 -7.75
C ASN A 66 9.60 -0.14 -6.35
N ILE A 67 8.53 0.24 -5.66
CA ILE A 67 8.22 -0.35 -4.35
C ILE A 67 7.77 -1.81 -4.48
N TYR A 68 7.06 -2.15 -5.54
CA TYR A 68 6.70 -3.55 -5.83
C TYR A 68 7.93 -4.41 -6.10
N ASN A 69 8.92 -3.88 -6.84
CA ASN A 69 10.20 -4.55 -7.06
C ASN A 69 10.96 -4.77 -5.73
N MET A 70 10.97 -3.76 -4.85
CA MET A 70 11.55 -3.89 -3.51
C MET A 70 10.85 -5.00 -2.71
N PHE A 71 9.53 -5.05 -2.71
CA PHE A 71 8.79 -6.13 -2.04
C PHE A 71 9.13 -7.51 -2.60
N ASN A 72 9.22 -7.66 -3.93
CA ASN A 72 9.63 -8.92 -4.54
C ASN A 72 11.06 -9.33 -4.12
N GLN A 73 12.00 -8.38 -4.03
CA GLN A 73 13.36 -8.65 -3.56
C GLN A 73 13.38 -9.08 -2.09
N LEU A 74 12.65 -8.38 -1.23
CA LEU A 74 12.58 -8.70 0.21
C LEU A 74 11.86 -10.02 0.48
N THR A 75 10.98 -10.45 -0.41
CA THR A 75 10.19 -11.69 -0.28
C THR A 75 10.62 -12.77 -1.27
N LEU A 76 11.88 -12.75 -1.74
CA LEU A 76 12.35 -13.63 -2.82
C LEU A 76 12.18 -15.12 -2.50
N GLY A 77 12.36 -15.54 -1.25
CA GLY A 77 12.12 -16.91 -0.79
C GLY A 77 10.63 -17.32 -0.75
N TYR A 78 9.71 -16.38 -0.95
CA TYR A 78 8.26 -16.53 -0.87
C TYR A 78 7.55 -15.95 -2.11
N HIS A 79 8.17 -16.05 -3.27
CA HIS A 79 7.70 -15.44 -4.53
C HIS A 79 6.51 -16.15 -5.17
N ASP A 80 6.26 -17.41 -4.79
CA ASP A 80 5.10 -18.17 -5.26
C ASP A 80 3.82 -17.77 -4.50
N SER A 81 2.70 -18.34 -4.93
CA SER A 81 1.45 -18.26 -4.18
C SER A 81 1.53 -19.18 -2.97
N ILE A 82 1.49 -18.62 -1.78
CA ILE A 82 1.66 -19.31 -0.51
C ILE A 82 0.50 -19.06 0.45
N ASP A 83 0.35 -19.91 1.45
CA ASP A 83 -0.55 -19.71 2.58
C ASP A 83 0.19 -18.89 3.66
N PHE A 84 -0.29 -17.67 3.94
CA PHE A 84 0.34 -16.76 4.89
C PHE A 84 0.24 -17.24 6.35
N ASN A 85 -0.70 -18.14 6.66
CA ASN A 85 -0.79 -18.75 7.97
C ASN A 85 0.37 -19.73 8.24
N LYS A 86 1.08 -20.16 7.18
CA LYS A 86 2.25 -21.07 7.26
C LYS A 86 3.59 -20.33 7.27
N LEU A 87 3.58 -19.02 7.27
CA LEU A 87 4.79 -18.23 7.47
C LEU A 87 5.35 -18.44 8.87
N PRO A 88 6.63 -18.18 9.12
CA PRO A 88 7.22 -18.25 10.47
C PRO A 88 6.42 -17.53 11.54
N ILE A 89 5.80 -16.40 11.18
CA ILE A 89 4.75 -15.72 11.95
C ILE A 89 3.55 -15.59 11.03
N PRO A 90 2.36 -16.12 11.39
CA PRO A 90 1.15 -15.96 10.61
C PRO A 90 0.88 -14.51 10.26
N TYR A 91 0.46 -14.26 9.03
CA TYR A 91 0.31 -12.91 8.48
C TYR A 91 -0.99 -12.76 7.72
N ALA A 92 -1.62 -11.60 7.85
CA ALA A 92 -2.67 -11.15 6.96
C ALA A 92 -2.47 -9.67 6.64
N CYS A 93 -3.01 -9.21 5.54
CA CYS A 93 -3.14 -7.79 5.24
C CYS A 93 -4.47 -7.50 4.54
N VAL A 94 -4.95 -6.29 4.72
CA VAL A 94 -6.26 -5.85 4.27
C VAL A 94 -6.13 -4.95 3.05
N ALA A 95 -7.02 -5.13 2.09
CA ALA A 95 -7.27 -4.21 0.98
C ALA A 95 -8.78 -4.01 0.83
N GLU A 96 -9.20 -3.05 0.01
CA GLU A 96 -10.59 -2.87 -0.39
C GLU A 96 -10.75 -3.14 -1.88
N ASP A 97 -11.74 -3.91 -2.28
CA ASP A 97 -12.20 -3.92 -3.67
C ASP A 97 -13.15 -2.75 -3.89
N ILE A 98 -12.65 -1.70 -4.53
CA ILE A 98 -13.41 -0.47 -4.75
C ILE A 98 -14.57 -0.64 -5.74
N ALA A 99 -14.61 -1.75 -6.48
CA ALA A 99 -15.73 -2.05 -7.38
C ALA A 99 -16.99 -2.48 -6.60
N THR A 100 -16.80 -3.09 -5.44
CA THR A 100 -17.87 -3.63 -4.59
C THR A 100 -17.96 -2.91 -3.25
N GLY A 101 -16.92 -2.17 -2.82
CA GLY A 101 -16.80 -1.57 -1.50
C GLY A 101 -16.58 -2.60 -0.39
N THR A 102 -16.07 -3.79 -0.74
CA THR A 102 -15.88 -4.88 0.23
C THR A 102 -14.43 -4.98 0.68
N GLU A 103 -14.26 -5.29 1.96
CA GLU A 103 -12.98 -5.66 2.54
C GLU A 103 -12.46 -6.97 1.90
N VAL A 104 -11.17 -6.99 1.60
CA VAL A 104 -10.45 -8.15 1.08
C VAL A 104 -9.28 -8.45 2.00
N VAL A 105 -9.39 -9.51 2.79
CA VAL A 105 -8.32 -9.96 3.67
C VAL A 105 -7.47 -11.01 2.95
N PHE A 106 -6.21 -10.71 2.77
CA PHE A 106 -5.25 -11.64 2.17
C PHE A 106 -4.66 -12.56 3.23
N HIS A 107 -5.00 -13.83 3.17
CA HIS A 107 -4.39 -14.93 3.94
C HIS A 107 -3.51 -15.83 3.06
N SER A 108 -3.46 -15.59 1.77
CA SER A 108 -2.70 -16.37 0.80
C SER A 108 -2.45 -15.60 -0.48
N GLY A 109 -1.60 -16.15 -1.34
CA GLY A 109 -1.27 -15.56 -2.64
C GLY A 109 0.20 -15.15 -2.71
N LYS A 110 0.51 -14.27 -3.66
CA LYS A 110 1.85 -13.67 -3.75
C LYS A 110 1.99 -12.55 -2.72
N LEU A 111 2.90 -12.73 -1.76
CA LEU A 111 3.07 -11.84 -0.62
C LEU A 111 3.33 -10.38 -1.06
N ALA A 112 4.23 -10.18 -2.03
CA ALA A 112 4.51 -8.84 -2.56
C ALA A 112 3.27 -8.16 -3.19
N THR A 113 2.40 -8.95 -3.87
CA THR A 113 1.17 -8.43 -4.46
C THR A 113 0.14 -8.04 -3.40
N ALA A 114 -0.02 -8.85 -2.36
CA ALA A 114 -0.90 -8.55 -1.23
C ALA A 114 -0.45 -7.28 -0.50
N MET A 115 0.85 -7.16 -0.21
CA MET A 115 1.43 -5.96 0.40
C MET A 115 1.24 -4.71 -0.49
N ARG A 116 1.43 -4.85 -1.82
CA ARG A 116 1.25 -3.74 -2.75
C ARG A 116 -0.23 -3.31 -2.84
N ALA A 117 -1.17 -4.23 -2.75
CA ALA A 117 -2.59 -3.93 -2.73
C ALA A 117 -2.97 -3.19 -1.43
N SER A 118 -2.50 -3.70 -0.29
CA SER A 118 -2.78 -3.14 1.03
C SER A 118 -2.23 -1.73 1.26
N MET A 119 -1.31 -1.26 0.42
CA MET A 119 -0.75 0.11 0.49
C MET A 119 -1.17 0.99 -0.70
N ALA A 120 -2.12 0.58 -1.50
CA ALA A 120 -2.55 1.30 -2.70
C ALA A 120 -3.46 2.49 -2.36
N ILE A 121 -2.94 3.48 -1.63
CA ILE A 121 -3.67 4.66 -1.17
C ILE A 121 -4.31 5.37 -2.37
N PRO A 122 -5.67 5.54 -2.37
CA PRO A 122 -6.37 6.23 -3.44
C PRO A 122 -5.83 7.65 -3.68
N GLY A 123 -5.62 8.01 -4.93
CA GLY A 123 -5.05 9.32 -5.30
C GLY A 123 -3.51 9.40 -5.21
N VAL A 124 -2.86 8.48 -4.49
CA VAL A 124 -1.38 8.40 -4.42
C VAL A 124 -0.86 7.29 -5.33
N PHE A 125 -1.34 6.08 -5.15
CA PHE A 125 -0.93 4.92 -5.94
C PHE A 125 -2.02 4.44 -6.89
N THR A 126 -1.60 3.86 -8.01
CA THR A 126 -2.54 3.15 -8.88
C THR A 126 -3.07 1.90 -8.17
N PRO A 127 -4.39 1.61 -8.29
CA PRO A 127 -4.98 0.41 -7.76
C PRO A 127 -4.34 -0.87 -8.31
N VAL A 128 -4.32 -1.93 -7.52
CA VAL A 128 -3.88 -3.25 -7.95
C VAL A 128 -5.07 -4.01 -8.55
N ARG A 129 -4.92 -4.48 -9.78
CA ARG A 129 -5.94 -5.30 -10.44
C ARG A 129 -5.60 -6.78 -10.29
N LEU A 130 -6.48 -7.53 -9.65
CA LEU A 130 -6.29 -8.94 -9.34
C LEU A 130 -7.65 -9.67 -9.38
N ASN A 131 -7.77 -10.77 -10.12
CA ASN A 131 -8.97 -11.63 -10.15
C ASN A 131 -10.29 -10.85 -10.35
N ASN A 132 -10.32 -9.92 -11.32
CA ASN A 132 -11.44 -9.00 -11.60
C ASN A 132 -11.75 -7.97 -10.50
N MET A 133 -10.98 -7.91 -9.42
CA MET A 133 -11.06 -6.89 -8.39
C MET A 133 -10.19 -5.66 -8.74
N VAL A 134 -10.56 -4.52 -8.21
CA VAL A 134 -9.80 -3.27 -8.27
C VAL A 134 -9.45 -2.89 -6.84
N LEU A 135 -8.26 -3.30 -6.42
CA LEU A 135 -7.84 -3.24 -5.02
C LEU A 135 -7.14 -1.92 -4.71
N VAL A 136 -7.59 -1.29 -3.64
CA VAL A 136 -6.98 -0.12 -3.00
C VAL A 136 -6.59 -0.43 -1.57
N ASP A 137 -5.95 0.53 -0.89
CA ASP A 137 -5.53 0.43 0.51
C ASP A 137 -6.69 0.02 1.42
N GLY A 138 -6.44 -0.96 2.29
CA GLY A 138 -7.42 -1.45 3.25
C GLY A 138 -7.79 -0.44 4.33
N GLY A 139 -6.99 0.61 4.51
CA GLY A 139 -7.28 1.69 5.46
C GLY A 139 -8.57 2.45 5.16
N THR A 140 -9.11 2.31 3.95
CA THR A 140 -10.42 2.88 3.58
C THR A 140 -11.61 2.15 4.22
N VAL A 141 -11.45 0.88 4.60
CA VAL A 141 -12.50 0.04 5.23
C VAL A 141 -12.11 -0.44 6.62
N ASN A 142 -10.86 -0.87 6.83
CA ASN A 142 -10.38 -1.44 8.09
C ASN A 142 -8.89 -1.11 8.32
N ASN A 143 -8.63 0.11 8.81
CA ASN A 143 -7.26 0.61 9.05
C ASN A 143 -6.64 0.12 10.37
N TYR A 144 -7.37 -0.64 11.15
CA TYR A 144 -6.92 -1.19 12.44
C TYR A 144 -7.55 -2.57 12.64
N PRO A 145 -7.07 -3.61 11.90
CA PRO A 145 -7.76 -4.88 11.71
C PRO A 145 -7.59 -5.86 12.88
N VAL A 146 -8.08 -5.48 14.06
CA VAL A 146 -8.11 -6.31 15.28
C VAL A 146 -9.00 -7.53 15.11
N ASP A 147 -10.14 -7.35 14.47
CA ASP A 147 -11.06 -8.41 14.09
C ASP A 147 -10.38 -9.50 13.26
N VAL A 148 -9.59 -9.13 12.27
CA VAL A 148 -8.80 -10.07 11.46
C VAL A 148 -7.79 -10.85 12.33
N ALA A 149 -7.10 -10.17 13.26
CA ALA A 149 -6.16 -10.83 14.16
C ALA A 149 -6.87 -11.84 15.09
N LYS A 150 -8.07 -11.51 15.58
CA LYS A 150 -8.90 -12.44 16.36
C LYS A 150 -9.37 -13.64 15.54
N GLU A 151 -9.81 -13.43 14.32
CA GLU A 151 -10.18 -14.50 13.39
C GLU A 151 -9.00 -15.43 13.08
N MET A 152 -7.78 -14.92 13.10
CA MET A 152 -6.56 -15.71 12.99
C MET A 152 -6.21 -16.47 14.28
N GLY A 153 -6.97 -16.31 15.37
CA GLY A 153 -6.82 -17.03 16.61
C GLY A 153 -5.90 -16.36 17.64
N ALA A 154 -5.70 -15.05 17.56
CA ALA A 154 -4.93 -14.31 18.57
C ALA A 154 -5.71 -14.22 19.89
N ASP A 155 -5.10 -14.66 20.99
CA ASP A 155 -5.66 -14.58 22.34
C ASP A 155 -5.43 -13.21 22.99
N ILE A 156 -4.34 -12.53 22.62
CA ILE A 156 -3.94 -11.20 23.11
C ILE A 156 -3.67 -10.30 21.93
N ILE A 157 -4.28 -9.14 21.91
CA ILE A 157 -4.15 -8.15 20.85
C ILE A 157 -3.33 -6.95 21.35
N ILE A 158 -2.19 -6.72 20.71
CA ILE A 158 -1.40 -5.50 20.87
C ILE A 158 -1.59 -4.66 19.60
N GLY A 159 -2.26 -3.53 19.73
CA GLY A 159 -2.51 -2.63 18.63
C GLY A 159 -1.46 -1.53 18.53
N ILE A 160 -1.10 -1.17 17.30
CA ILE A 160 -0.24 -0.02 17.03
C ILE A 160 -1.00 0.90 16.08
N ASP A 161 -1.40 2.05 16.60
CA ASP A 161 -2.08 3.07 15.81
C ASP A 161 -1.09 4.12 15.32
N VAL A 162 -1.01 4.28 14.02
CA VAL A 162 -0.16 5.29 13.34
C VAL A 162 -1.00 6.30 12.55
N GLN A 163 -2.30 6.33 12.78
CA GLN A 163 -3.21 7.23 12.09
C GLN A 163 -3.01 8.67 12.58
N ASN A 164 -3.18 9.62 11.68
CA ASN A 164 -3.19 11.02 12.04
C ASN A 164 -4.57 11.45 12.53
N ASP A 165 -4.59 12.41 13.46
CA ASP A 165 -5.80 13.11 13.83
C ASP A 165 -6.45 13.82 12.64
N LEU A 166 -7.76 14.00 12.72
CA LEU A 166 -8.47 14.77 11.72
C LEU A 166 -8.00 16.22 11.73
N LYS A 167 -7.73 16.76 10.54
CA LYS A 167 -7.36 18.16 10.39
C LYS A 167 -8.55 19.07 10.76
N PRO A 168 -8.32 20.16 11.49
CA PRO A 168 -9.32 21.16 11.73
C PRO A 168 -9.68 21.92 10.43
N SER A 169 -10.84 22.57 10.41
CA SER A 169 -11.41 23.20 9.20
C SER A 169 -10.50 24.23 8.52
N ASP A 170 -9.70 24.93 9.31
CA ASP A 170 -8.74 25.95 8.85
C ASP A 170 -7.50 25.35 8.14
N LYS A 171 -7.31 24.04 8.21
CA LYS A 171 -6.22 23.30 7.53
C LYS A 171 -6.70 22.45 6.35
N LEU A 172 -7.96 22.57 5.96
CA LEU A 172 -8.56 21.86 4.81
C LEU A 172 -8.66 22.79 3.60
N GLU A 173 -7.51 23.30 3.14
CA GLU A 173 -7.48 24.31 2.08
C GLU A 173 -7.36 23.71 0.67
N SER A 174 -6.64 22.60 0.52
CA SER A 174 -6.39 21.99 -0.77
C SER A 174 -7.28 20.77 -1.04
N THR A 175 -7.48 20.44 -2.33
CA THR A 175 -8.17 19.20 -2.73
C THR A 175 -7.47 17.96 -2.14
N GLY A 176 -6.14 17.99 -2.00
CA GLY A 176 -5.36 16.93 -1.38
C GLY A 176 -5.68 16.78 0.12
N ASP A 177 -5.83 17.89 0.85
CA ASP A 177 -6.22 17.87 2.26
C ASP A 177 -7.62 17.28 2.45
N ILE A 178 -8.55 17.70 1.60
CA ILE A 178 -9.93 17.21 1.63
C ILE A 178 -9.97 15.71 1.31
N LEU A 179 -9.26 15.25 0.27
CA LEU A 179 -9.19 13.84 -0.08
C LEU A 179 -8.56 13.01 1.04
N GLY A 180 -7.45 13.46 1.61
CA GLY A 180 -6.81 12.81 2.74
C GLY A 180 -7.73 12.72 3.96
N GLN A 181 -8.48 13.79 4.25
CA GLN A 181 -9.47 13.81 5.32
C GLN A 181 -10.61 12.81 5.08
N LEU A 182 -11.11 12.72 3.84
CA LEU A 182 -12.14 11.75 3.46
C LEU A 182 -11.63 10.31 3.66
N ILE A 183 -10.41 10.01 3.23
CA ILE A 183 -9.78 8.69 3.45
C ILE A 183 -9.67 8.39 4.95
N ASN A 184 -9.25 9.35 5.77
CA ASN A 184 -9.16 9.18 7.23
C ASN A 184 -10.54 9.04 7.91
N LEU A 185 -11.62 9.50 7.29
CA LEU A 185 -12.98 9.34 7.79
C LEU A 185 -13.60 7.99 7.41
N MET A 186 -13.15 7.43 6.28
CA MET A 186 -13.54 6.09 5.86
C MET A 186 -12.99 5.08 6.89
N GLY A 187 -13.70 4.01 7.14
CA GLY A 187 -13.28 2.99 8.12
C GLY A 187 -13.29 3.42 9.60
N LYS A 188 -13.67 4.67 9.93
CA LYS A 188 -13.63 5.18 11.30
C LYS A 188 -14.57 4.46 12.26
N GLU A 189 -15.68 3.97 11.79
CA GLU A 189 -16.62 3.18 12.62
C GLU A 189 -16.02 1.81 12.95
N GLN A 190 -15.43 1.15 11.97
CA GLN A 190 -14.72 -0.12 12.17
C GLN A 190 -13.52 0.05 13.10
N TYR A 191 -12.76 1.13 12.93
CA TYR A 191 -11.66 1.48 13.84
C TYR A 191 -12.11 1.58 15.29
N LYS A 192 -13.20 2.31 15.58
CA LYS A 192 -13.73 2.46 16.94
C LYS A 192 -14.18 1.12 17.55
N LYS A 193 -14.80 0.27 16.74
CA LYS A 193 -15.18 -1.08 17.15
C LYS A 193 -13.94 -1.89 17.52
N ASN A 194 -12.96 -1.93 16.64
CA ASN A 194 -11.73 -2.69 16.82
C ASN A 194 -10.87 -2.17 17.97
N LEU A 195 -10.87 -0.85 18.22
CA LEU A 195 -10.16 -0.26 19.34
C LEU A 195 -10.70 -0.77 20.69
N ASN A 196 -12.02 -0.92 20.82
CA ASN A 196 -12.66 -1.47 22.03
C ASN A 196 -12.35 -2.96 22.26
N GLU A 197 -11.87 -3.64 21.24
CA GLU A 197 -11.52 -5.06 21.29
C GLU A 197 -10.02 -5.31 21.44
N THR A 198 -9.23 -4.24 21.58
CA THR A 198 -7.77 -4.28 21.76
C THR A 198 -7.43 -4.38 23.23
N ASP A 199 -6.51 -5.30 23.58
CA ASP A 199 -6.06 -5.47 24.97
C ASP A 199 -5.06 -4.39 25.39
N THR A 200 -4.18 -3.99 24.47
CA THR A 200 -3.16 -2.94 24.70
C THR A 200 -2.88 -2.21 23.38
N TYR A 201 -2.78 -0.88 23.44
CA TYR A 201 -2.40 -0.04 22.29
C TYR A 201 -1.54 1.15 22.73
#